data_d6ac0cbf9910221f44d747592873302d
#
_entry.id   d6ac0cbf9910221f44d747592873302d
#
_cell.length_a   1.000
_cell.length_b   1.000
_cell.length_c   1.000
_cell.angle_alpha   90.00
_cell.angle_beta   90.00
_cell.angle_gamma   90.00
#
_symmetry.space_group_name_H-M   'P 1'
#
loop_
_entity.id
_entity.type
_entity.pdbx_description
1 polymer ?
#
loop_
_entity_poly.entity_id
_entity_poly.type
_entity_poly.pdbx_seq_one_letter_code
_entity_poly.pdbx_strand_id
1 'polypeptide(L)'
;MKKTVTSLFMTIAFALSATVANVHAAHPATQRAMLISVDGMHAIDLALYVKNNPDSAMAELSKRGVTYTNARTPLLGDSTPGLASFATGGSPAVFGLPYSPFYDRALSPPGSDCSTKGTVYYLDEKWVKDNMREDSGGGIDESKLPRDGAKGCKPVYPRDLIRVNTMFEVVRKSGGRTAWIDQHDLYNDFLRGADGKAVDDSRALERKGTPGNYEGMSAQDGRRVDLLLNQIRGFDSTGTKKVGVPKLFGLGFISFGAMQKKDGYADSYGTPKGNTKVALDFVDQSLARIVAELKKQKLYDSTLIILSAKHGQSPIDIKKRRMIDRNVIRNAINGVQPGLLAHASLDTIGLIWLKDGKRTADAVAALEAKMAEAGIQKIYAHEQLNLLLPVADSRTPDIIIQPELGAIYADNLDSENSRALIAEHGGMLDEDTNVPLLVSFKGGDGRVIRAAVQTSQVAPTVLTALGIAPDKLQAVQLEGTQILPALNLIK
;
A
#
# COMPACT_ATOMS: atom_id res chain seq x y z
N MET A 1 74.81 -58.67 10.38
CA MET A 1 74.39 -57.96 11.62
C MET A 1 73.31 -56.94 11.21
N LYS A 2 72.05 -57.28 11.41
CA LYS A 2 70.86 -56.40 11.15
C LYS A 2 70.40 -55.79 12.49
N LYS A 3 70.45 -54.46 12.59
CA LYS A 3 69.93 -53.73 13.75
C LYS A 3 68.46 -53.35 13.46
N THR A 4 67.53 -53.88 14.25
CA THR A 4 66.12 -53.54 14.23
C THR A 4 65.91 -52.32 15.10
N VAL A 5 65.31 -51.28 14.52
CA VAL A 5 64.89 -50.06 15.26
C VAL A 5 63.38 -50.19 15.46
N THR A 6 62.97 -50.30 16.74
CA THR A 6 61.55 -50.33 17.16
C THR A 6 61.09 -48.89 17.39
N SER A 7 60.13 -48.41 16.57
CA SER A 7 59.52 -47.08 16.72
C SER A 7 58.25 -47.19 17.60
N LEU A 8 58.22 -46.47 18.69
CA LEU A 8 57.11 -46.38 19.65
C LEU A 8 56.19 -45.23 19.22
N PHE A 9 55.01 -45.54 18.67
CA PHE A 9 53.97 -44.56 18.40
C PHE A 9 53.14 -44.32 19.67
N MET A 10 53.26 -43.10 20.23
CA MET A 10 52.45 -42.60 21.35
C MET A 10 51.22 -41.92 20.77
N THR A 11 50.04 -42.54 20.88
CA THR A 11 48.77 -41.99 20.44
C THR A 11 48.22 -41.07 21.52
N ILE A 12 48.21 -39.77 21.30
CA ILE A 12 47.56 -38.80 22.19
C ILE A 12 46.13 -38.66 21.70
N ALA A 13 45.18 -39.16 22.48
CA ALA A 13 43.75 -38.92 22.29
C ALA A 13 43.34 -37.55 22.83
N PHE A 14 43.07 -36.64 21.93
CA PHE A 14 42.40 -35.36 22.29
C PHE A 14 40.89 -35.58 22.46
N ALA A 15 40.42 -35.58 23.67
CA ALA A 15 38.96 -35.53 23.97
C ALA A 15 38.47 -34.10 23.72
N LEU A 16 37.83 -33.84 22.56
CA LEU A 16 37.08 -32.60 22.35
C LEU A 16 35.78 -32.69 23.15
N SER A 17 35.72 -32.03 24.28
CA SER A 17 34.46 -31.75 24.99
C SER A 17 33.70 -30.67 24.24
N ALA A 18 32.75 -31.05 23.39
CA ALA A 18 31.80 -30.14 22.80
C ALA A 18 30.84 -29.63 23.87
N THR A 19 31.11 -28.46 24.44
CA THR A 19 30.12 -27.71 25.19
C THR A 19 29.05 -27.24 24.21
N VAL A 20 27.92 -27.91 24.21
CA VAL A 20 26.69 -27.42 23.56
C VAL A 20 26.25 -26.19 24.35
N ALA A 21 26.65 -25.01 23.88
CA ALA A 21 26.08 -23.80 24.37
C ALA A 21 24.57 -23.82 23.99
N ASN A 22 23.71 -23.97 24.96
CA ASN A 22 22.29 -23.67 24.78
C ASN A 22 22.17 -22.20 24.38
N VAL A 23 22.11 -21.93 23.09
CA VAL A 23 21.70 -20.64 22.57
C VAL A 23 20.23 -20.48 22.94
N HIS A 24 19.98 -19.90 24.11
CA HIS A 24 18.68 -19.36 24.43
C HIS A 24 18.41 -18.34 23.31
N ALA A 25 17.49 -18.65 22.42
CA ALA A 25 17.01 -17.68 21.45
C ALA A 25 16.50 -16.48 22.25
N ALA A 26 17.26 -15.38 22.23
CA ALA A 26 16.84 -14.15 22.87
C ALA A 26 15.47 -13.81 22.27
N HIS A 27 14.45 -13.69 23.11
CA HIS A 27 13.13 -13.27 22.68
C HIS A 27 13.29 -11.89 22.00
N PRO A 28 12.80 -11.68 20.79
CA PRO A 28 12.94 -10.39 20.13
C PRO A 28 12.37 -9.30 21.01
N ALA A 29 13.09 -8.19 21.16
CA ALA A 29 12.65 -7.04 21.96
C ALA A 29 11.29 -6.52 21.46
N THR A 30 11.02 -6.70 20.17
CA THR A 30 9.75 -6.39 19.50
C THR A 30 8.79 -7.56 19.61
N GLN A 31 7.66 -7.34 20.26
CA GLN A 31 6.60 -8.33 20.40
C GLN A 31 5.42 -8.06 19.47
N ARG A 32 5.30 -6.84 18.97
CA ARG A 32 4.18 -6.36 18.13
C ARG A 32 4.70 -5.44 17.06
N ALA A 33 3.96 -5.38 15.96
CA ALA A 33 4.16 -4.39 14.91
C ALA A 33 2.85 -3.67 14.63
N MET A 34 2.94 -2.35 14.51
CA MET A 34 1.83 -1.46 14.15
C MET A 34 2.19 -0.69 12.90
N LEU A 35 1.34 -0.77 11.89
CA LEU A 35 1.47 -0.04 10.62
C LEU A 35 0.44 1.07 10.56
N ILE A 36 0.90 2.30 10.37
CA ILE A 36 0.09 3.50 10.15
C ILE A 36 0.32 3.97 8.72
N SER A 37 -0.73 3.97 7.92
CA SER A 37 -0.72 4.49 6.55
C SER A 37 -1.46 5.82 6.49
N VAL A 38 -0.81 6.88 6.01
CA VAL A 38 -1.45 8.20 5.81
C VAL A 38 -1.59 8.44 4.32
N ASP A 39 -2.82 8.40 3.83
CA ASP A 39 -3.16 8.54 2.42
C ASP A 39 -2.58 9.85 1.84
N GLY A 40 -1.92 9.77 0.69
CA GLY A 40 -1.37 10.92 -0.03
C GLY A 40 -0.12 11.57 0.59
N MET A 41 0.38 11.10 1.72
CA MET A 41 1.49 11.74 2.42
C MET A 41 2.82 11.54 1.68
N HIS A 42 3.58 12.62 1.50
CA HIS A 42 4.93 12.58 0.91
C HIS A 42 6.01 12.50 1.99
N ALA A 43 7.19 12.06 1.60
CA ALA A 43 8.36 12.10 2.49
C ALA A 43 8.67 13.53 2.96
N ILE A 44 8.46 14.52 2.12
CA ILE A 44 8.67 15.95 2.46
C ILE A 44 7.68 16.43 3.53
N ASP A 45 6.43 15.97 3.53
CA ASP A 45 5.44 16.33 4.54
C ASP A 45 5.91 15.94 5.94
N LEU A 46 6.39 14.70 6.10
CA LEU A 46 6.96 14.23 7.36
C LEU A 46 8.20 15.03 7.77
N ALA A 47 9.10 15.28 6.82
CA ALA A 47 10.36 15.97 7.11
C ALA A 47 10.12 17.42 7.56
N LEU A 48 9.24 18.15 6.88
CA LEU A 48 8.89 19.53 7.22
C LEU A 48 8.09 19.58 8.54
N TYR A 49 7.16 18.64 8.73
CA TYR A 49 6.36 18.60 9.95
C TYR A 49 7.23 18.38 11.20
N VAL A 50 8.11 17.39 11.17
CA VAL A 50 9.04 17.09 12.27
C VAL A 50 9.99 18.27 12.54
N LYS A 51 10.52 18.92 11.47
CA LYS A 51 11.40 20.07 11.60
C LYS A 51 10.69 21.26 12.27
N ASN A 52 9.44 21.52 11.89
CA ASN A 52 8.69 22.69 12.35
C ASN A 52 7.98 22.45 13.70
N ASN A 53 7.78 21.19 14.09
CA ASN A 53 7.09 20.77 15.31
C ASN A 53 7.94 19.77 16.11
N PRO A 54 9.05 20.18 16.76
CA PRO A 54 10.02 19.28 17.38
C PRO A 54 9.47 18.50 18.59
N ASP A 55 8.31 18.90 19.12
CA ASP A 55 7.62 18.29 20.26
C ASP A 55 6.40 17.45 19.82
N SER A 56 6.18 17.29 18.52
CA SER A 56 5.08 16.50 17.95
C SER A 56 5.30 15.00 18.15
N ALA A 57 4.22 14.21 18.01
CA ALA A 57 4.28 12.76 18.04
C ALA A 57 5.13 12.19 16.89
N MET A 58 5.04 12.78 15.69
CA MET A 58 5.89 12.40 14.56
C MET A 58 7.37 12.67 14.88
N ALA A 59 7.70 13.77 15.56
CA ALA A 59 9.07 14.06 16.00
C ALA A 59 9.54 13.07 17.10
N GLU A 60 8.69 12.71 18.07
CA GLU A 60 8.99 11.69 19.07
C GLU A 60 9.31 10.35 18.41
N LEU A 61 8.46 9.90 17.49
CA LEU A 61 8.65 8.65 16.77
C LEU A 61 9.93 8.67 15.91
N SER A 62 10.24 9.81 15.26
CA SER A 62 11.47 9.99 14.47
C SER A 62 12.72 9.93 15.33
N LYS A 63 12.74 10.58 16.52
CA LYS A 63 13.85 10.55 17.46
C LYS A 63 14.12 9.13 18.00
N ARG A 64 13.08 8.30 18.06
CA ARG A 64 13.13 6.91 18.53
C ARG A 64 13.25 5.89 17.40
N GLY A 65 13.59 6.29 16.19
CA GLY A 65 13.52 5.41 15.03
C GLY A 65 14.57 5.69 13.96
N VAL A 66 14.27 5.20 12.78
CA VAL A 66 15.01 5.44 11.53
C VAL A 66 14.03 6.02 10.53
N THR A 67 14.38 7.15 9.94
CA THR A 67 13.59 7.80 8.87
C THR A 67 14.27 7.62 7.53
N TYR A 68 13.55 7.10 6.54
CA TYR A 68 14.02 6.93 5.16
C TYR A 68 13.45 8.05 4.29
N THR A 69 14.30 8.91 3.75
CA THR A 69 13.87 10.08 2.96
C THR A 69 13.71 9.80 1.47
N ASN A 70 14.16 8.64 1.02
CA ASN A 70 14.04 8.19 -0.37
C ASN A 70 13.31 6.84 -0.44
N ALA A 71 12.19 6.78 0.28
CA ALA A 71 11.30 5.63 0.23
C ALA A 71 10.28 5.79 -0.90
N ARG A 72 10.05 4.71 -1.64
CA ARG A 72 9.11 4.71 -2.76
C ARG A 72 8.09 3.59 -2.62
N THR A 73 6.86 3.91 -2.98
CA THR A 73 5.83 2.91 -3.27
C THR A 73 6.18 2.19 -4.59
N PRO A 74 5.60 1.01 -4.89
CA PRO A 74 5.73 0.42 -6.22
C PRO A 74 5.27 1.41 -7.30
N LEU A 75 5.78 1.25 -8.50
CA LEU A 75 5.31 1.99 -9.66
C LEU A 75 3.81 1.74 -9.85
N LEU A 76 3.10 2.78 -10.24
CA LEU A 76 1.68 3.03 -10.12
C LEU A 76 1.34 3.38 -8.66
N GLY A 77 1.53 4.67 -8.33
CA GLY A 77 1.32 5.23 -6.99
C GLY A 77 -0.16 5.31 -6.61
N ASP A 78 -0.81 4.14 -6.50
CA ASP A 78 -2.22 4.00 -6.17
C ASP A 78 -2.43 3.22 -4.88
N SER A 79 -3.56 3.42 -4.23
CA SER A 79 -3.92 2.81 -2.94
C SER A 79 -3.84 1.28 -2.96
N THR A 80 -4.27 0.65 -4.04
CA THR A 80 -4.34 -0.81 -4.14
C THR A 80 -2.96 -1.44 -4.23
N PRO A 81 -2.09 -1.11 -5.20
CA PRO A 81 -0.73 -1.65 -5.25
C PRO A 81 0.10 -1.22 -4.05
N GLY A 82 -0.09 0.00 -3.53
CA GLY A 82 0.63 0.49 -2.35
C GLY A 82 0.34 -0.35 -1.10
N LEU A 83 -0.94 -0.59 -0.80
CA LEU A 83 -1.32 -1.42 0.36
C LEU A 83 -0.96 -2.90 0.17
N ALA A 84 -1.13 -3.44 -1.05
CA ALA A 84 -0.72 -4.81 -1.36
C ALA A 84 0.80 -5.00 -1.20
N SER A 85 1.60 -4.01 -1.59
CA SER A 85 3.06 -4.01 -1.39
C SER A 85 3.43 -4.08 0.09
N PHE A 86 2.79 -3.25 0.95
CA PHE A 86 2.98 -3.35 2.41
C PHE A 86 2.66 -4.74 2.95
N ALA A 87 1.59 -5.36 2.44
CA ALA A 87 1.09 -6.61 2.99
C ALA A 87 1.87 -7.83 2.52
N THR A 88 2.36 -7.83 1.28
CA THR A 88 2.96 -9.01 0.63
C THR A 88 4.48 -8.99 0.59
N GLY A 89 5.08 -7.81 0.64
CA GLY A 89 6.52 -7.64 0.43
C GLY A 89 6.96 -7.73 -1.04
N GLY A 90 6.02 -7.61 -1.98
CA GLY A 90 6.29 -7.73 -3.41
C GLY A 90 5.84 -6.53 -4.24
N SER A 91 6.01 -6.66 -5.55
CA SER A 91 5.58 -5.72 -6.58
C SER A 91 4.25 -6.13 -7.22
N PRO A 92 3.56 -5.23 -7.95
CA PRO A 92 2.37 -5.56 -8.72
C PRO A 92 2.55 -6.73 -9.69
N ALA A 93 3.75 -6.91 -10.23
CA ALA A 93 4.09 -8.04 -11.08
C ALA A 93 3.91 -9.39 -10.39
N VAL A 94 4.21 -9.45 -9.09
CA VAL A 94 4.14 -10.68 -8.30
C VAL A 94 2.79 -10.85 -7.61
N PHE A 95 2.27 -9.82 -6.95
CA PHE A 95 1.00 -9.99 -6.24
C PHE A 95 -0.24 -9.84 -7.14
N GLY A 96 -0.11 -9.31 -8.37
CA GLY A 96 -1.16 -9.36 -9.38
C GLY A 96 -2.24 -8.27 -9.31
N LEU A 97 -2.10 -7.22 -8.49
CA LEU A 97 -3.00 -6.06 -8.45
C LEU A 97 -2.31 -4.83 -9.03
N PRO A 98 -2.51 -4.50 -10.31
CA PRO A 98 -1.77 -3.40 -10.94
C PRO A 98 -2.28 -2.03 -10.54
N TYR A 99 -3.59 -1.87 -10.32
CA TYR A 99 -4.28 -0.58 -10.13
C TYR A 99 -5.71 -0.78 -9.64
N SER A 100 -6.42 0.31 -9.35
CA SER A 100 -7.88 0.32 -9.19
C SER A 100 -8.49 1.61 -9.80
N PRO A 101 -9.43 1.48 -10.78
CA PRO A 101 -9.92 0.23 -11.39
C PRO A 101 -8.95 -0.36 -12.44
N PHE A 102 -9.11 -1.64 -12.76
CA PHE A 102 -8.41 -2.30 -13.86
C PHE A 102 -9.36 -3.17 -14.68
N TYR A 103 -9.01 -3.44 -15.94
CA TYR A 103 -9.74 -4.36 -16.79
C TYR A 103 -9.09 -5.74 -16.77
N ASP A 104 -9.89 -6.79 -16.57
CA ASP A 104 -9.43 -8.18 -16.63
C ASP A 104 -10.09 -8.91 -17.78
N ARG A 105 -9.27 -9.35 -18.75
CA ARG A 105 -9.73 -10.05 -19.96
C ARG A 105 -10.22 -11.47 -19.68
N ALA A 106 -9.84 -12.05 -18.53
CA ALA A 106 -10.21 -13.42 -18.17
C ALA A 106 -11.54 -13.50 -17.41
N LEU A 107 -11.91 -12.43 -16.71
CA LEU A 107 -13.13 -12.38 -15.92
C LEU A 107 -14.34 -11.99 -16.77
N SER A 108 -15.51 -12.34 -16.28
CA SER A 108 -16.80 -12.04 -16.89
C SER A 108 -17.56 -11.00 -16.05
N PRO A 109 -18.47 -10.22 -16.66
CA PRO A 109 -19.25 -9.21 -15.96
C PRO A 109 -20.06 -9.77 -14.78
N PRO A 110 -20.36 -8.94 -13.76
CA PRO A 110 -21.27 -9.31 -12.68
C PRO A 110 -22.62 -9.84 -13.21
N GLY A 111 -23.15 -10.87 -12.56
CA GLY A 111 -24.46 -11.43 -12.92
C GLY A 111 -24.51 -12.20 -14.25
N SER A 112 -23.41 -12.29 -15.01
CA SER A 112 -23.38 -13.02 -16.30
C SER A 112 -23.31 -14.54 -16.10
N ASP A 113 -23.54 -15.26 -17.18
CA ASP A 113 -23.36 -16.71 -17.31
C ASP A 113 -21.93 -17.13 -17.67
N CYS A 114 -21.01 -16.18 -17.69
CA CYS A 114 -19.61 -16.35 -18.11
C CYS A 114 -19.37 -16.72 -19.57
N SER A 115 -20.36 -16.57 -20.45
CA SER A 115 -20.20 -16.73 -21.89
C SER A 115 -19.37 -15.61 -22.51
N THR A 116 -19.40 -14.41 -21.91
CA THR A 116 -18.64 -13.23 -22.35
C THR A 116 -17.51 -12.95 -21.37
N LYS A 117 -16.31 -12.72 -21.88
CA LYS A 117 -15.13 -12.35 -21.10
C LYS A 117 -14.78 -10.86 -21.27
N GLY A 118 -14.06 -10.34 -20.30
CA GLY A 118 -13.60 -8.96 -20.26
C GLY A 118 -14.52 -8.07 -19.46
N THR A 119 -14.05 -7.61 -18.30
CA THR A 119 -14.80 -6.71 -17.42
C THR A 119 -13.87 -5.86 -16.57
N VAL A 120 -14.40 -4.76 -16.04
CA VAL A 120 -13.67 -3.87 -15.13
C VAL A 120 -13.82 -4.37 -13.71
N TYR A 121 -12.72 -4.39 -12.97
CA TYR A 121 -12.70 -4.67 -11.54
C TYR A 121 -12.44 -3.38 -10.75
N TYR A 122 -13.29 -3.09 -9.78
CA TYR A 122 -13.18 -1.95 -8.88
C TYR A 122 -12.83 -2.39 -7.46
N LEU A 123 -11.98 -1.63 -6.76
CA LEU A 123 -11.65 -1.84 -5.36
C LEU A 123 -12.03 -0.60 -4.52
N ASP A 124 -13.25 -0.12 -4.71
CA ASP A 124 -13.78 1.07 -4.06
C ASP A 124 -15.20 0.86 -3.48
N GLU A 125 -15.77 1.89 -2.87
CA GLU A 125 -17.08 1.88 -2.22
C GLU A 125 -18.26 1.50 -3.12
N LYS A 126 -18.09 1.49 -4.46
CA LYS A 126 -19.16 1.13 -5.39
C LYS A 126 -19.62 -0.31 -5.25
N TRP A 127 -18.78 -1.18 -4.73
CA TRP A 127 -19.05 -2.61 -4.61
C TRP A 127 -19.34 -3.09 -3.19
N VAL A 128 -19.52 -2.18 -2.24
CA VAL A 128 -20.03 -2.50 -0.91
C VAL A 128 -21.54 -2.35 -0.84
N LYS A 129 -22.15 -3.04 0.11
CA LYS A 129 -23.56 -2.91 0.41
C LYS A 129 -23.89 -1.50 0.88
N ASP A 130 -25.09 -1.06 0.59
CA ASP A 130 -25.54 0.31 0.81
C ASP A 130 -25.98 0.56 2.27
N ASN A 131 -25.05 0.31 3.21
CA ASN A 131 -25.27 0.60 4.60
C ASN A 131 -23.99 1.14 5.24
N MET A 132 -24.14 2.19 6.03
CA MET A 132 -23.06 2.87 6.75
C MET A 132 -22.76 2.19 8.09
N ARG A 133 -22.54 0.87 8.08
CA ARG A 133 -22.24 0.12 9.29
C ARG A 133 -20.75 0.15 9.59
N GLU A 134 -20.40 0.44 10.83
CA GLU A 134 -19.01 0.41 11.33
C GLU A 134 -18.40 -0.99 11.40
N ASP A 135 -19.23 -2.01 11.21
CA ASP A 135 -18.82 -3.42 11.22
C ASP A 135 -18.43 -3.94 9.83
N SER A 136 -17.77 -3.14 9.03
CA SER A 136 -17.36 -3.42 7.65
C SER A 136 -18.41 -3.05 6.60
N GLY A 137 -19.13 -1.94 6.82
CA GLY A 137 -20.01 -1.36 5.81
C GLY A 137 -21.14 -2.28 5.31
N GLY A 138 -21.46 -3.35 6.08
CA GLY A 138 -22.38 -4.39 5.63
C GLY A 138 -21.76 -5.38 4.65
N GLY A 139 -20.47 -5.24 4.38
CA GLY A 139 -19.69 -6.16 3.55
C GLY A 139 -19.78 -5.91 2.05
N ILE A 140 -19.05 -6.71 1.33
CA ILE A 140 -19.00 -6.68 -0.13
C ILE A 140 -20.34 -7.11 -0.72
N ASP A 141 -20.82 -6.37 -1.72
CA ASP A 141 -21.99 -6.74 -2.51
C ASP A 141 -21.58 -7.73 -3.61
N GLU A 142 -21.79 -9.01 -3.33
CA GLU A 142 -21.43 -10.11 -4.22
C GLU A 142 -22.07 -10.00 -5.62
N SER A 143 -23.25 -9.37 -5.70
CA SER A 143 -23.94 -9.19 -6.99
C SER A 143 -23.20 -8.26 -7.95
N LYS A 144 -22.29 -7.42 -7.43
CA LYS A 144 -21.48 -6.48 -8.20
C LYS A 144 -20.11 -7.03 -8.56
N LEU A 145 -19.73 -8.21 -8.01
CA LEU A 145 -18.42 -8.78 -8.29
C LEU A 145 -18.37 -9.44 -9.67
N PRO A 146 -17.28 -9.24 -10.43
CA PRO A 146 -16.99 -10.04 -11.63
C PRO A 146 -16.96 -11.53 -11.32
N ARG A 147 -17.14 -12.34 -12.36
CA ARG A 147 -17.22 -13.79 -12.25
C ARG A 147 -16.07 -14.47 -12.96
N ASP A 148 -15.63 -15.59 -12.42
CA ASP A 148 -14.56 -16.40 -13.00
C ASP A 148 -15.16 -17.66 -13.66
N GLY A 149 -15.20 -17.67 -15.00
CA GLY A 149 -15.67 -18.81 -15.78
C GLY A 149 -14.83 -20.08 -15.57
N ALA A 150 -13.54 -19.95 -15.30
CA ALA A 150 -12.65 -21.07 -15.00
C ALA A 150 -12.94 -21.71 -13.64
N LYS A 151 -13.60 -20.99 -12.74
CA LYS A 151 -13.97 -21.44 -11.38
C LYS A 151 -15.49 -21.68 -11.25
N GLY A 152 -16.17 -22.08 -12.32
CA GLY A 152 -17.62 -22.36 -12.31
C GLY A 152 -18.49 -21.12 -12.19
N CYS A 153 -18.05 -20.01 -12.78
CA CYS A 153 -18.76 -18.74 -12.84
C CYS A 153 -19.08 -18.15 -11.46
N LYS A 154 -18.18 -18.35 -10.50
CA LYS A 154 -18.31 -17.83 -9.15
C LYS A 154 -17.85 -16.37 -9.08
N PRO A 155 -18.42 -15.57 -8.16
CA PRO A 155 -17.90 -14.23 -7.88
C PRO A 155 -16.44 -14.26 -7.47
N VAL A 156 -15.67 -13.28 -7.93
CA VAL A 156 -14.26 -13.11 -7.60
C VAL A 156 -14.14 -12.02 -6.52
N TYR A 157 -13.74 -12.42 -5.33
CA TYR A 157 -13.48 -11.48 -4.23
C TYR A 157 -12.10 -10.84 -4.35
N PRO A 158 -11.84 -9.67 -3.75
CA PRO A 158 -10.52 -9.03 -3.77
C PRO A 158 -9.39 -9.96 -3.32
N ARG A 159 -9.61 -10.81 -2.31
CA ARG A 159 -8.63 -11.80 -1.84
C ARG A 159 -8.25 -12.85 -2.88
N ASP A 160 -9.15 -13.14 -3.82
CA ASP A 160 -8.90 -14.08 -4.92
C ASP A 160 -7.99 -13.50 -6.01
N LEU A 161 -7.77 -12.20 -6.00
CA LEU A 161 -6.92 -11.49 -6.95
C LEU A 161 -5.44 -11.50 -6.53
N ILE A 162 -5.17 -11.57 -5.22
CA ILE A 162 -3.80 -11.61 -4.68
C ILE A 162 -3.23 -13.01 -4.93
N ARG A 163 -2.05 -13.07 -5.58
CA ARG A 163 -1.39 -14.30 -6.03
C ARG A 163 -0.40 -14.87 -5.04
N VAL A 164 -0.07 -14.12 -4.01
CA VAL A 164 0.91 -14.47 -2.98
C VAL A 164 0.33 -14.23 -1.60
N ASN A 165 0.91 -14.85 -0.59
CA ASN A 165 0.45 -14.66 0.78
C ASN A 165 0.82 -13.28 1.34
N THR A 166 0.11 -12.87 2.38
CA THR A 166 0.32 -11.62 3.09
C THR A 166 1.07 -11.82 4.40
N MET A 167 1.68 -10.77 4.94
CA MET A 167 2.28 -10.80 6.29
C MET A 167 1.24 -11.11 7.37
N PHE A 168 -0.05 -10.76 7.15
CA PHE A 168 -1.13 -11.10 8.07
C PHE A 168 -1.34 -12.61 8.14
N GLU A 169 -1.35 -13.31 6.98
CA GLU A 169 -1.41 -14.77 6.94
C GLU A 169 -0.22 -15.41 7.66
N VAL A 170 0.99 -14.89 7.42
CA VAL A 170 2.22 -15.44 8.02
C VAL A 170 2.20 -15.26 9.53
N VAL A 171 1.84 -14.06 10.03
CA VAL A 171 1.75 -13.78 11.48
C VAL A 171 0.67 -14.66 12.12
N ARG A 172 -0.50 -14.79 11.49
CA ARG A 172 -1.58 -15.64 12.01
C ARG A 172 -1.21 -17.11 12.05
N LYS A 173 -0.60 -17.64 10.99
CA LYS A 173 -0.07 -19.01 10.95
C LYS A 173 1.01 -19.26 12.01
N SER A 174 1.69 -18.20 12.47
CA SER A 174 2.67 -18.26 13.57
C SER A 174 2.03 -18.07 14.96
N GLY A 175 0.70 -18.12 15.07
CA GLY A 175 -0.06 -18.02 16.33
C GLY A 175 -0.29 -16.58 16.80
N GLY A 176 0.05 -15.56 16.01
CA GLY A 176 -0.20 -14.16 16.34
C GLY A 176 -1.61 -13.71 15.92
N ARG A 177 -2.29 -12.97 16.79
CA ARG A 177 -3.54 -12.29 16.44
C ARG A 177 -3.24 -11.08 15.55
N THR A 178 -4.12 -10.81 14.57
CA THR A 178 -3.98 -9.75 13.58
C THR A 178 -5.19 -8.83 13.56
N ALA A 179 -4.99 -7.56 13.18
CA ALA A 179 -6.10 -6.62 13.03
C ALA A 179 -5.76 -5.53 11.99
N TRP A 180 -6.78 -5.03 11.29
CA TRP A 180 -6.63 -3.93 10.34
C TRP A 180 -7.89 -3.09 10.24
N ILE A 181 -7.71 -1.77 10.16
CA ILE A 181 -8.80 -0.79 10.06
C ILE A 181 -8.52 0.10 8.86
N ASP A 182 -9.40 0.11 7.86
CA ASP A 182 -9.23 0.91 6.65
C ASP A 182 -10.54 1.64 6.27
N GLN A 183 -10.52 2.26 5.08
CA GLN A 183 -11.67 2.97 4.54
C GLN A 183 -12.61 2.07 3.74
N HIS A 184 -12.10 0.99 3.10
CA HIS A 184 -12.87 0.15 2.19
C HIS A 184 -12.85 -1.32 2.59
N ASP A 185 -14.02 -1.97 2.56
CA ASP A 185 -14.13 -3.41 2.81
C ASP A 185 -13.35 -4.24 1.78
N LEU A 186 -13.25 -3.75 0.53
CA LEU A 186 -12.49 -4.42 -0.52
C LEU A 186 -10.98 -4.41 -0.22
N TYR A 187 -10.45 -3.35 0.40
CA TYR A 187 -9.06 -3.34 0.87
C TYR A 187 -8.82 -4.32 2.01
N ASN A 188 -9.75 -4.34 2.96
CA ASN A 188 -9.68 -5.30 4.05
C ASN A 188 -9.76 -6.75 3.55
N ASP A 189 -10.55 -7.01 2.51
CA ASP A 189 -10.75 -8.37 2.01
C ASP A 189 -9.47 -8.95 1.40
N PHE A 190 -8.72 -8.20 0.59
CA PHE A 190 -7.49 -8.75 0.04
C PHE A 190 -6.38 -8.97 1.08
N LEU A 191 -6.41 -8.25 2.21
CA LEU A 191 -5.48 -8.50 3.32
C LEU A 191 -5.80 -9.79 4.09
N ARG A 192 -7.05 -10.27 3.99
CA ARG A 192 -7.50 -11.48 4.70
C ARG A 192 -6.89 -12.77 4.16
N GLY A 193 -6.13 -12.71 3.05
CA GLY A 193 -5.51 -13.87 2.41
C GLY A 193 -6.52 -14.84 1.81
N ALA A 194 -6.03 -15.89 1.16
CA ALA A 194 -6.83 -16.79 0.35
C ALA A 194 -7.99 -17.50 1.10
N ASP A 195 -7.85 -17.76 2.40
CA ASP A 195 -8.89 -18.37 3.23
C ASP A 195 -9.87 -17.35 3.85
N GLY A 196 -9.66 -16.07 3.61
CA GLY A 196 -10.48 -14.97 4.14
C GLY A 196 -10.33 -14.74 5.66
N LYS A 197 -9.33 -15.34 6.32
CA LYS A 197 -9.21 -15.38 7.78
C LYS A 197 -7.93 -14.78 8.33
N ALA A 198 -7.05 -14.25 7.49
CA ALA A 198 -5.74 -13.76 7.93
C ALA A 198 -5.82 -12.51 8.82
N VAL A 199 -6.92 -11.78 8.82
CA VAL A 199 -7.17 -10.63 9.70
C VAL A 199 -8.31 -10.97 10.66
N ASP A 200 -7.97 -11.18 11.94
CA ASP A 200 -8.93 -11.62 12.97
C ASP A 200 -9.94 -10.52 13.38
N ASP A 201 -9.54 -9.25 13.27
CA ASP A 201 -10.37 -8.09 13.60
C ASP A 201 -10.22 -7.02 12.52
N SER A 202 -11.11 -7.07 11.54
CA SER A 202 -11.11 -6.19 10.37
C SER A 202 -12.30 -5.25 10.42
N ARG A 203 -12.04 -3.95 10.19
CA ARG A 203 -13.08 -2.92 10.12
C ARG A 203 -12.84 -2.02 8.90
N ALA A 204 -13.91 -1.71 8.21
CA ALA A 204 -13.96 -0.68 7.19
C ALA A 204 -14.95 0.39 7.60
N LEU A 205 -14.53 1.64 7.56
CA LEU A 205 -15.40 2.80 7.70
C LEU A 205 -15.56 3.41 6.31
N GLU A 206 -16.54 2.90 5.57
CA GLU A 206 -16.81 3.33 4.20
C GLU A 206 -17.13 4.82 4.11
N ARG A 207 -16.67 5.45 3.04
CA ARG A 207 -16.89 6.88 2.79
C ARG A 207 -18.28 7.22 2.29
N LYS A 208 -19.07 6.22 1.91
CA LYS A 208 -20.41 6.42 1.33
C LYS A 208 -21.29 7.23 2.28
N GLY A 209 -21.83 8.35 1.78
CA GLY A 209 -22.62 9.27 2.59
C GLY A 209 -21.84 10.18 3.54
N THR A 210 -20.52 10.01 3.66
CA THR A 210 -19.70 10.94 4.46
C THR A 210 -19.43 12.21 3.66
N PRO A 211 -19.64 13.41 4.28
CA PRO A 211 -19.25 14.64 3.64
C PRO A 211 -17.75 14.64 3.25
N GLY A 212 -17.45 15.03 2.01
CA GLY A 212 -16.08 15.08 1.50
C GLY A 212 -15.29 16.29 1.99
N ASN A 213 -15.73 16.98 3.04
CA ASN A 213 -15.00 18.09 3.69
C ASN A 213 -14.10 17.57 4.83
N TYR A 214 -13.34 18.48 5.43
CA TYR A 214 -12.43 18.15 6.52
C TYR A 214 -13.15 17.49 7.71
N GLU A 215 -14.27 18.04 8.13
CA GLU A 215 -15.02 17.57 9.30
C GLU A 215 -15.50 16.12 9.12
N GLY A 216 -16.05 15.80 7.96
CA GLY A 216 -16.51 14.45 7.65
C GLY A 216 -15.34 13.44 7.59
N MET A 217 -14.24 13.81 6.92
CA MET A 217 -13.09 12.92 6.78
C MET A 217 -12.33 12.72 8.09
N SER A 218 -12.11 13.79 8.86
CA SER A 218 -11.43 13.71 10.16
C SER A 218 -12.27 12.98 11.22
N ALA A 219 -13.60 13.11 11.18
CA ALA A 219 -14.49 12.35 12.05
C ALA A 219 -14.35 10.83 11.81
N GLN A 220 -14.29 10.40 10.54
CA GLN A 220 -14.06 8.99 10.22
C GLN A 220 -12.67 8.51 10.69
N ASP A 221 -11.62 9.31 10.47
CA ASP A 221 -10.28 8.97 10.95
C ASP A 221 -10.24 8.90 12.49
N GLY A 222 -10.91 9.82 13.18
CA GLY A 222 -11.06 9.79 14.64
C GLY A 222 -11.70 8.49 15.14
N ARG A 223 -12.74 8.02 14.46
CA ARG A 223 -13.39 6.72 14.73
C ARG A 223 -12.42 5.56 14.52
N ARG A 224 -11.62 5.54 13.44
CA ARG A 224 -10.59 4.51 13.21
C ARG A 224 -9.57 4.49 14.35
N VAL A 225 -9.16 5.67 14.82
CA VAL A 225 -8.26 5.78 15.99
C VAL A 225 -8.91 5.18 17.23
N ASP A 226 -10.18 5.47 17.53
CA ASP A 226 -10.89 4.92 18.70
C ASP A 226 -10.95 3.37 18.64
N LEU A 227 -11.24 2.79 17.47
CA LEU A 227 -11.21 1.35 17.26
C LEU A 227 -9.82 0.76 17.53
N LEU A 228 -8.75 1.43 17.04
CA LEU A 228 -7.36 1.01 17.28
C LEU A 228 -6.99 1.10 18.77
N LEU A 229 -7.43 2.14 19.49
CA LEU A 229 -7.18 2.28 20.93
C LEU A 229 -7.82 1.12 21.72
N ASN A 230 -9.01 0.63 21.33
CA ASN A 230 -9.59 -0.57 21.93
C ASN A 230 -8.71 -1.80 21.72
N GLN A 231 -8.13 -1.98 20.51
CA GLN A 231 -7.21 -3.06 20.21
C GLN A 231 -5.92 -2.97 21.05
N ILE A 232 -5.37 -1.76 21.26
CA ILE A 232 -4.21 -1.53 22.13
C ILE A 232 -4.53 -1.90 23.61
N ARG A 233 -5.75 -1.69 24.06
CA ARG A 233 -6.23 -2.07 25.40
C ARG A 233 -6.50 -3.58 25.54
N GLY A 234 -6.36 -4.35 24.44
CA GLY A 234 -6.57 -5.80 24.43
C GLY A 234 -8.02 -6.21 24.22
N PHE A 235 -8.87 -5.31 23.75
CA PHE A 235 -10.22 -5.60 23.32
C PHE A 235 -10.30 -5.84 21.80
N ASP A 236 -11.42 -6.33 21.33
CA ASP A 236 -11.77 -6.21 19.92
C ASP A 236 -11.95 -4.71 19.54
N SER A 237 -11.97 -4.40 18.25
CA SER A 237 -12.10 -3.00 17.81
C SER A 237 -13.33 -2.31 18.37
N THR A 238 -14.44 -3.01 18.62
CA THR A 238 -15.66 -2.43 19.21
C THR A 238 -15.56 -2.17 20.71
N GLY A 239 -14.51 -2.67 21.38
CA GLY A 239 -14.33 -2.53 22.83
C GLY A 239 -15.22 -3.45 23.67
N THR A 240 -15.86 -4.44 23.06
CA THR A 240 -16.85 -5.30 23.75
C THR A 240 -16.28 -6.60 24.29
N LYS A 241 -15.29 -7.18 23.59
CA LYS A 241 -14.69 -8.48 23.95
C LYS A 241 -13.22 -8.32 24.25
N LYS A 242 -12.76 -8.84 25.39
CA LYS A 242 -11.34 -8.92 25.70
C LYS A 242 -10.73 -10.11 24.94
N VAL A 243 -9.86 -9.82 23.97
CA VAL A 243 -9.30 -10.80 23.03
C VAL A 243 -7.76 -10.78 22.97
N GLY A 244 -7.14 -9.91 23.74
CA GLY A 244 -5.69 -9.68 23.73
C GLY A 244 -5.25 -8.69 22.64
N VAL A 245 -4.09 -8.06 22.87
CA VAL A 245 -3.50 -7.10 21.95
C VAL A 245 -3.01 -7.82 20.69
N PRO A 246 -3.32 -7.35 19.48
CA PRO A 246 -2.84 -8.00 18.27
C PRO A 246 -1.31 -7.98 18.16
N LYS A 247 -0.73 -8.99 17.52
CA LYS A 247 0.70 -9.06 17.22
C LYS A 247 1.06 -8.20 16.00
N LEU A 248 0.15 -8.13 15.02
CA LEU A 248 0.24 -7.25 13.85
C LEU A 248 -1.09 -6.51 13.68
N PHE A 249 -1.06 -5.19 13.65
CA PHE A 249 -2.26 -4.37 13.52
C PHE A 249 -1.94 -2.98 12.99
N GLY A 250 -2.97 -2.21 12.65
CA GLY A 250 -2.78 -0.87 12.15
C GLY A 250 -4.03 -0.25 11.58
N LEU A 251 -3.86 0.92 10.98
CA LEU A 251 -4.94 1.66 10.33
C LEU A 251 -4.46 2.51 9.16
N GLY A 252 -5.42 2.90 8.30
CA GLY A 252 -5.25 3.91 7.27
C GLY A 252 -5.97 5.22 7.62
N PHE A 253 -5.26 6.37 7.54
CA PHE A 253 -5.83 7.72 7.56
C PHE A 253 -6.15 8.16 6.14
N ILE A 254 -7.25 8.90 5.96
CA ILE A 254 -7.70 9.43 4.65
C ILE A 254 -7.86 10.95 4.62
N SER A 255 -8.05 11.60 5.77
CA SER A 255 -8.38 13.03 5.84
C SER A 255 -7.31 13.90 5.19
N PHE A 256 -6.02 13.57 5.39
CA PHE A 256 -4.92 14.33 4.81
C PHE A 256 -4.95 14.30 3.28
N GLY A 257 -4.97 13.12 2.66
CA GLY A 257 -5.04 12.99 1.21
C GLY A 257 -6.30 13.60 0.60
N ALA A 258 -7.45 13.48 1.27
CA ALA A 258 -8.67 14.12 0.81
C ALA A 258 -8.57 15.64 0.81
N MET A 259 -7.86 16.25 1.77
CA MET A 259 -7.68 17.70 1.83
C MET A 259 -6.58 18.19 0.88
N GLN A 260 -5.56 17.39 0.61
CA GLN A 260 -4.59 17.71 -0.45
C GLN A 260 -5.26 17.91 -1.81
N LYS A 261 -6.29 17.12 -2.13
CA LYS A 261 -7.07 17.24 -3.38
C LYS A 261 -7.88 18.53 -3.49
N LYS A 262 -8.04 19.28 -2.40
CA LYS A 262 -8.89 20.49 -2.32
C LYS A 262 -8.10 21.76 -2.00
N ASP A 263 -7.27 21.72 -0.97
CA ASP A 263 -6.52 22.87 -0.48
C ASP A 263 -5.03 22.79 -0.87
N GLY A 264 -4.41 21.61 -0.81
CA GLY A 264 -3.03 21.36 -1.24
C GLY A 264 -1.98 22.15 -0.47
N TYR A 265 -1.05 22.74 -1.21
CA TYR A 265 0.14 23.39 -0.67
C TYR A 265 0.19 24.89 -1.02
N ALA A 266 0.86 25.67 -0.18
CA ALA A 266 1.03 27.10 -0.36
C ALA A 266 2.13 27.43 -1.38
N ASP A 267 3.09 26.49 -1.56
CA ASP A 267 4.28 26.67 -2.39
C ASP A 267 4.74 25.33 -2.97
N SER A 268 5.75 25.39 -3.83
CA SER A 268 6.38 24.23 -4.46
C SER A 268 7.32 23.43 -3.53
N TYR A 269 7.50 23.88 -2.29
CA TYR A 269 8.33 23.22 -1.28
C TYR A 269 7.54 22.27 -0.39
N GLY A 270 6.22 22.17 -0.59
CA GLY A 270 5.37 21.28 0.17
C GLY A 270 4.88 21.86 1.51
N THR A 271 4.73 23.19 1.63
CA THR A 271 4.12 23.80 2.82
C THR A 271 2.60 23.62 2.78
N PRO A 272 1.99 22.74 3.63
CA PRO A 272 0.55 22.51 3.61
C PRO A 272 -0.23 23.77 3.98
N LYS A 273 -1.37 24.02 3.31
CA LYS A 273 -2.25 25.16 3.62
C LYS A 273 -3.68 24.73 3.91
N GLY A 274 -4.47 25.63 4.47
CA GLY A 274 -5.90 25.40 4.73
C GLY A 274 -6.16 24.10 5.48
N ASN A 275 -7.17 23.35 5.04
CA ASN A 275 -7.53 22.08 5.66
C ASN A 275 -6.48 20.98 5.46
N THR A 276 -5.59 21.07 4.47
CA THR A 276 -4.46 20.14 4.35
C THR A 276 -3.54 20.24 5.57
N LYS A 277 -3.23 21.47 6.02
CA LYS A 277 -2.45 21.67 7.25
C LYS A 277 -3.20 21.15 8.48
N VAL A 278 -4.49 21.48 8.60
CA VAL A 278 -5.32 21.05 9.74
C VAL A 278 -5.43 19.52 9.81
N ALA A 279 -5.56 18.85 8.65
CA ALA A 279 -5.60 17.41 8.58
C ALA A 279 -4.26 16.75 8.95
N LEU A 280 -3.12 17.37 8.61
CA LEU A 280 -1.81 16.88 9.02
C LEU A 280 -1.61 17.03 10.54
N ASP A 281 -2.02 18.16 11.11
CA ASP A 281 -2.03 18.38 12.57
C ASP A 281 -2.93 17.35 13.28
N PHE A 282 -4.10 17.01 12.70
CA PHE A 282 -4.99 15.98 13.22
C PHE A 282 -4.35 14.58 13.21
N VAL A 283 -3.61 14.22 12.15
CA VAL A 283 -2.87 12.96 12.09
C VAL A 283 -1.85 12.90 13.21
N ASP A 284 -1.08 13.97 13.45
CA ASP A 284 -0.10 14.02 14.54
C ASP A 284 -0.75 13.89 15.92
N GLN A 285 -1.85 14.63 16.17
CA GLN A 285 -2.61 14.53 17.43
C GLN A 285 -3.15 13.10 17.64
N SER A 286 -3.57 12.44 16.56
CA SER A 286 -4.02 11.05 16.61
C SER A 286 -2.88 10.10 16.94
N LEU A 287 -1.69 10.30 16.37
CA LEU A 287 -0.48 9.57 16.73
C LEU A 287 -0.10 9.80 18.19
N ALA A 288 -0.23 11.03 18.71
CA ALA A 288 0.00 11.33 20.13
C ALA A 288 -0.93 10.50 21.04
N ARG A 289 -2.23 10.39 20.69
CA ARG A 289 -3.19 9.54 21.43
C ARG A 289 -2.79 8.06 21.40
N ILE A 290 -2.36 7.56 20.26
CA ILE A 290 -1.91 6.17 20.07
C ILE A 290 -0.66 5.91 20.91
N VAL A 291 0.34 6.77 20.83
CA VAL A 291 1.60 6.66 21.61
C VAL A 291 1.32 6.73 23.11
N ALA A 292 0.46 7.65 23.55
CA ALA A 292 0.07 7.77 24.95
C ALA A 292 -0.62 6.48 25.46
N GLU A 293 -1.52 5.88 24.68
CA GLU A 293 -2.18 4.63 25.05
C GLU A 293 -1.18 3.45 25.08
N LEU A 294 -0.26 3.36 24.12
CA LEU A 294 0.80 2.34 24.14
C LEU A 294 1.69 2.47 25.39
N LYS A 295 2.05 3.70 25.78
CA LYS A 295 2.81 3.96 27.01
C LYS A 295 2.01 3.56 28.26
N LYS A 296 0.74 3.95 28.33
CA LYS A 296 -0.18 3.60 29.43
C LYS A 296 -0.33 2.09 29.60
N GLN A 297 -0.42 1.34 28.51
CA GLN A 297 -0.52 -0.12 28.51
C GLN A 297 0.85 -0.82 28.64
N LYS A 298 1.96 -0.08 28.78
CA LYS A 298 3.36 -0.58 28.83
C LYS A 298 3.75 -1.39 27.59
N LEU A 299 3.20 -1.03 26.43
CA LEU A 299 3.43 -1.70 25.15
C LEU A 299 4.39 -0.93 24.24
N TYR A 300 4.64 0.34 24.52
CA TYR A 300 5.41 1.24 23.63
C TYR A 300 6.80 0.69 23.31
N ASP A 301 7.51 0.18 24.31
CA ASP A 301 8.86 -0.36 24.14
C ASP A 301 8.92 -1.71 23.41
N SER A 302 7.82 -2.45 23.40
CA SER A 302 7.74 -3.75 22.72
C SER A 302 6.98 -3.69 21.38
N THR A 303 6.64 -2.48 20.90
CA THR A 303 5.95 -2.26 19.64
C THR A 303 6.86 -1.57 18.64
N LEU A 304 7.06 -2.20 17.48
CA LEU A 304 7.58 -1.57 16.27
C LEU A 304 6.45 -0.74 15.65
N ILE A 305 6.67 0.55 15.42
CA ILE A 305 5.68 1.44 14.80
C ILE A 305 6.23 1.87 13.45
N ILE A 306 5.48 1.63 12.39
CA ILE A 306 5.81 2.06 11.03
C ILE A 306 4.78 3.11 10.60
N LEU A 307 5.27 4.30 10.23
CA LEU A 307 4.49 5.35 9.60
C LEU A 307 4.91 5.47 8.14
N SER A 308 3.95 5.30 7.23
CA SER A 308 4.17 5.41 5.79
C SER A 308 2.91 5.86 5.07
N ALA A 309 2.91 5.80 3.73
CA ALA A 309 1.75 6.07 2.88
C ALA A 309 1.68 5.04 1.75
N LYS A 310 0.47 4.76 1.27
CA LYS A 310 0.23 3.87 0.13
C LYS A 310 0.75 4.49 -1.17
N HIS A 311 0.67 5.82 -1.28
CA HIS A 311 1.14 6.65 -2.39
C HIS A 311 1.28 8.11 -1.91
N GLY A 312 1.96 8.92 -2.70
CA GLY A 312 1.92 10.38 -2.60
C GLY A 312 0.75 10.95 -3.41
N GLN A 313 0.83 12.24 -3.79
CA GLN A 313 -0.24 12.92 -4.53
C GLN A 313 0.30 14.13 -5.27
N SER A 314 -0.04 14.29 -6.55
CA SER A 314 0.53 15.32 -7.42
C SER A 314 -0.54 16.22 -8.08
N PRO A 315 -0.23 17.49 -8.39
CA PRO A 315 1.03 18.17 -8.10
C PRO A 315 1.07 18.82 -6.71
N ILE A 316 2.25 18.88 -6.12
CA ILE A 316 2.53 19.73 -4.95
C ILE A 316 2.43 21.20 -5.35
N ASP A 317 3.06 21.60 -6.45
CA ASP A 317 2.96 22.96 -7.00
C ASP A 317 1.70 23.11 -7.85
N ILE A 318 0.67 23.72 -7.28
CA ILE A 318 -0.61 23.97 -7.97
C ILE A 318 -0.45 24.74 -9.30
N LYS A 319 0.62 25.49 -9.49
CA LYS A 319 0.87 26.22 -10.76
C LYS A 319 1.13 25.26 -11.92
N LYS A 320 1.48 24.01 -11.64
CA LYS A 320 1.66 22.95 -12.64
C LYS A 320 0.37 22.21 -12.98
N ARG A 321 -0.71 22.43 -12.20
CA ARG A 321 -1.98 21.77 -12.43
C ARG A 321 -2.52 22.05 -13.82
N ARG A 322 -2.82 20.99 -14.57
CA ARG A 322 -3.43 21.02 -15.89
C ARG A 322 -4.50 19.95 -15.96
N MET A 323 -5.76 20.38 -15.98
CA MET A 323 -6.89 19.45 -16.17
C MET A 323 -7.03 19.12 -17.65
N ILE A 324 -7.16 17.83 -17.96
CA ILE A 324 -7.25 17.33 -19.33
C ILE A 324 -8.51 16.48 -19.47
N ASP A 325 -9.31 16.73 -20.52
CA ASP A 325 -10.47 15.94 -20.81
C ASP A 325 -10.05 14.49 -21.18
N ARG A 326 -10.54 13.51 -20.45
CA ARG A 326 -10.33 12.08 -20.72
C ARG A 326 -10.73 11.68 -22.15
N ASN A 327 -11.66 12.40 -22.76
CA ASN A 327 -12.10 12.15 -24.13
C ASN A 327 -11.00 12.35 -25.18
N VAL A 328 -9.97 13.16 -24.91
CA VAL A 328 -8.81 13.28 -25.81
C VAL A 328 -8.17 11.92 -26.03
N ILE A 329 -7.94 11.15 -24.95
CA ILE A 329 -7.37 9.81 -25.00
C ILE A 329 -8.37 8.80 -25.62
N ARG A 330 -9.62 8.80 -25.13
CA ARG A 330 -10.66 7.87 -25.58
C ARG A 330 -10.94 8.01 -27.06
N ASN A 331 -11.01 9.24 -27.56
CA ASN A 331 -11.27 9.54 -28.97
C ASN A 331 -10.08 9.20 -29.86
N ALA A 332 -8.83 9.42 -29.39
CA ALA A 332 -7.65 9.01 -30.12
C ALA A 332 -7.65 7.50 -30.38
N ILE A 333 -7.92 6.70 -29.36
CA ILE A 333 -7.97 5.24 -29.47
C ILE A 333 -9.14 4.78 -30.38
N ASN A 334 -10.35 5.28 -30.13
CA ASN A 334 -11.53 4.89 -30.94
C ASN A 334 -11.52 5.47 -32.35
N GLY A 335 -10.70 6.49 -32.63
CA GLY A 335 -10.44 7.00 -33.96
C GLY A 335 -9.65 6.03 -34.85
N VAL A 336 -8.83 5.16 -34.26
CA VAL A 336 -8.11 4.09 -34.95
C VAL A 336 -9.10 3.06 -35.48
N GLN A 337 -10.06 2.66 -34.64
CA GLN A 337 -11.15 1.77 -34.95
C GLN A 337 -12.31 2.01 -33.98
N PRO A 338 -13.54 2.22 -34.44
CA PRO A 338 -14.69 2.39 -33.57
C PRO A 338 -14.82 1.24 -32.55
N GLY A 339 -14.88 1.58 -31.28
CA GLY A 339 -15.01 0.62 -30.19
C GLY A 339 -13.75 -0.21 -29.90
N LEU A 340 -12.56 0.22 -30.33
CA LEU A 340 -11.29 -0.44 -30.04
C LEU A 340 -10.96 -0.37 -28.54
N LEU A 341 -11.30 0.73 -27.86
CA LEU A 341 -11.08 0.88 -26.42
C LEU A 341 -11.95 -0.10 -25.64
N ALA A 342 -11.34 -0.99 -24.86
CA ALA A 342 -12.05 -1.84 -23.91
C ALA A 342 -12.26 -1.10 -22.58
N HIS A 343 -11.21 -0.48 -22.04
CA HIS A 343 -11.23 0.33 -20.83
C HIS A 343 -10.04 1.29 -20.79
N ALA A 344 -10.22 2.40 -20.06
CA ALA A 344 -9.13 3.30 -19.70
C ALA A 344 -9.31 3.78 -18.27
N SER A 345 -8.31 3.54 -17.41
CA SER A 345 -8.16 4.18 -16.11
C SER A 345 -7.28 5.42 -16.28
N LEU A 346 -7.83 6.59 -16.00
CA LEU A 346 -7.22 7.88 -16.33
C LEU A 346 -7.33 8.81 -15.12
N ASP A 347 -6.17 9.08 -14.49
CA ASP A 347 -6.01 9.98 -13.35
C ASP A 347 -4.73 10.81 -13.53
N THR A 348 -3.69 10.66 -12.72
CA THR A 348 -2.32 11.14 -13.01
C THR A 348 -1.50 10.10 -13.79
N ILE A 349 -2.18 9.15 -14.39
CA ILE A 349 -1.68 8.10 -15.26
C ILE A 349 -2.75 7.76 -16.30
N GLY A 350 -2.38 7.10 -17.38
CA GLY A 350 -3.32 6.46 -18.28
C GLY A 350 -2.99 5.00 -18.46
N LEU A 351 -3.90 4.12 -18.05
CA LEU A 351 -3.83 2.68 -18.30
C LEU A 351 -4.90 2.30 -19.31
N ILE A 352 -4.51 1.77 -20.46
CA ILE A 352 -5.39 1.56 -21.60
C ILE A 352 -5.42 0.08 -22.00
N TRP A 353 -6.61 -0.49 -22.04
CA TRP A 353 -6.87 -1.84 -22.52
C TRP A 353 -7.64 -1.78 -23.84
N LEU A 354 -7.14 -2.49 -24.84
CA LEU A 354 -7.74 -2.61 -26.17
C LEU A 354 -8.53 -3.92 -26.27
N LYS A 355 -9.60 -3.93 -27.08
CA LYS A 355 -10.30 -5.16 -27.43
C LYS A 355 -9.49 -6.02 -28.40
N ASP A 356 -8.67 -5.39 -29.25
CA ASP A 356 -7.73 -6.06 -30.12
C ASP A 356 -6.32 -5.52 -29.89
N GLY A 357 -5.50 -6.27 -29.16
CA GLY A 357 -4.10 -5.92 -28.86
C GLY A 357 -3.19 -5.88 -30.10
N LYS A 358 -3.61 -6.43 -31.26
CA LYS A 358 -2.85 -6.30 -32.52
C LYS A 358 -2.82 -4.86 -33.02
N ARG A 359 -3.76 -4.03 -32.57
CA ARG A 359 -3.85 -2.60 -32.92
C ARG A 359 -3.06 -1.69 -31.99
N THR A 360 -2.24 -2.25 -31.08
CA THR A 360 -1.48 -1.45 -30.10
C THR A 360 -0.56 -0.44 -30.79
N ALA A 361 0.14 -0.81 -31.85
CA ALA A 361 1.02 0.12 -32.57
C ALA A 361 0.26 1.31 -33.19
N ASP A 362 -0.92 1.05 -33.78
CA ASP A 362 -1.76 2.11 -34.35
C ASP A 362 -2.34 3.03 -33.26
N ALA A 363 -2.72 2.43 -32.11
CA ALA A 363 -3.19 3.17 -30.94
C ALA A 363 -2.08 4.06 -30.35
N VAL A 364 -0.85 3.57 -30.27
CA VAL A 364 0.33 4.36 -29.85
C VAL A 364 0.53 5.54 -30.80
N ALA A 365 0.54 5.32 -32.12
CA ALA A 365 0.70 6.39 -33.10
C ALA A 365 -0.40 7.47 -32.98
N ALA A 366 -1.65 7.05 -32.73
CA ALA A 366 -2.76 7.98 -32.49
C ALA A 366 -2.58 8.81 -31.22
N LEU A 367 -2.02 8.22 -30.15
CA LEU A 367 -1.70 8.94 -28.92
C LEU A 367 -0.49 9.87 -29.10
N GLU A 368 0.54 9.46 -29.83
CA GLU A 368 1.70 10.29 -30.18
C GLU A 368 1.27 11.56 -30.93
N ALA A 369 0.31 11.46 -31.83
CA ALA A 369 -0.25 12.63 -32.53
C ALA A 369 -1.00 13.59 -31.59
N LYS A 370 -1.32 13.17 -30.37
CA LYS A 370 -2.04 13.93 -29.34
C LYS A 370 -1.21 14.27 -28.10
N MET A 371 0.10 13.99 -28.11
CA MET A 371 0.94 14.12 -26.91
C MET A 371 0.78 15.50 -26.22
N ALA A 372 0.88 16.60 -26.98
CA ALA A 372 0.79 17.94 -26.41
C ALA A 372 -0.62 18.26 -25.88
N GLU A 373 -1.68 17.86 -26.61
CA GLU A 373 -3.07 18.08 -26.22
C GLU A 373 -3.42 17.27 -24.96
N ALA A 374 -2.99 16.01 -24.92
CA ALA A 374 -3.23 15.07 -23.84
C ALA A 374 -2.23 15.17 -22.68
N GLY A 375 -1.25 16.11 -22.73
CA GLY A 375 -0.23 16.26 -21.69
C GLY A 375 0.58 15.00 -21.45
N ILE A 376 0.86 14.22 -22.50
CA ILE A 376 1.59 12.96 -22.41
C ILE A 376 3.09 13.26 -22.42
N GLN A 377 3.80 12.80 -21.38
CA GLN A 377 5.25 12.86 -21.32
C GLN A 377 5.90 11.62 -21.93
N LYS A 378 5.32 10.42 -21.67
CA LYS A 378 5.86 9.14 -22.14
C LYS A 378 4.77 8.11 -22.34
N ILE A 379 4.95 7.25 -23.33
CA ILE A 379 4.09 6.10 -23.62
C ILE A 379 4.92 4.84 -23.46
N TYR A 380 4.39 3.86 -22.73
CA TYR A 380 4.95 2.52 -22.59
C TYR A 380 4.00 1.53 -23.26
N ALA A 381 4.52 0.72 -24.18
CA ALA A 381 3.77 -0.31 -24.86
C ALA A 381 4.69 -1.48 -25.20
N HIS A 382 4.11 -2.62 -25.60
CA HIS A 382 4.85 -3.81 -26.01
C HIS A 382 5.83 -4.28 -24.93
N GLU A 383 7.06 -4.54 -25.28
CA GLU A 383 8.11 -5.06 -24.38
C GLU A 383 8.45 -4.10 -23.23
N GLN A 384 8.24 -2.78 -23.40
CA GLN A 384 8.48 -1.79 -22.36
C GLN A 384 7.57 -2.00 -21.14
N LEU A 385 6.39 -2.59 -21.32
CA LEU A 385 5.48 -2.91 -20.21
C LEU A 385 6.09 -3.92 -19.24
N ASN A 386 6.98 -4.82 -19.73
CA ASN A 386 7.67 -5.79 -18.85
C ASN A 386 8.53 -5.14 -17.76
N LEU A 387 8.89 -3.87 -17.92
CA LEU A 387 9.58 -3.10 -16.88
C LEU A 387 8.67 -2.75 -15.69
N LEU A 388 7.37 -2.78 -15.91
CA LEU A 388 6.36 -2.32 -14.96
C LEU A 388 5.43 -3.46 -14.51
N LEU A 389 4.93 -4.24 -15.46
CA LEU A 389 3.93 -5.29 -15.27
C LEU A 389 4.22 -6.47 -16.23
N PRO A 390 3.83 -7.71 -15.89
CA PRO A 390 4.00 -8.85 -16.78
C PRO A 390 3.06 -8.77 -18.00
N VAL A 391 3.59 -8.76 -19.20
CA VAL A 391 2.83 -8.56 -20.45
C VAL A 391 1.81 -9.69 -20.73
N ALA A 392 2.09 -10.90 -20.32
CA ALA A 392 1.21 -12.06 -20.55
C ALA A 392 0.03 -12.16 -19.58
N ASP A 393 -0.16 -11.17 -18.70
CA ASP A 393 -1.24 -11.17 -17.70
C ASP A 393 -2.55 -10.64 -18.30
N SER A 394 -3.68 -11.27 -17.96
CA SER A 394 -5.02 -10.83 -18.39
C SER A 394 -5.39 -9.42 -17.93
N ARG A 395 -4.74 -8.93 -16.86
CA ARG A 395 -4.95 -7.61 -16.24
C ARG A 395 -4.02 -6.54 -16.76
N THR A 396 -2.96 -6.90 -17.48
CA THR A 396 -1.98 -5.93 -17.99
C THR A 396 -2.62 -5.05 -19.07
N PRO A 397 -2.51 -3.71 -18.99
CA PRO A 397 -2.93 -2.83 -20.06
C PRO A 397 -2.05 -3.04 -21.32
N ASP A 398 -2.57 -2.69 -22.48
CA ASP A 398 -1.80 -2.68 -23.74
C ASP A 398 -0.86 -1.46 -23.81
N ILE A 399 -1.28 -0.34 -23.18
CA ILE A 399 -0.54 0.91 -23.19
C ILE A 399 -0.62 1.53 -21.80
N ILE A 400 0.52 2.05 -21.32
CA ILE A 400 0.60 2.92 -20.13
C ILE A 400 1.07 4.30 -20.59
N ILE A 401 0.33 5.34 -20.22
CA ILE A 401 0.68 6.74 -20.46
C ILE A 401 1.17 7.34 -19.15
N GLN A 402 2.38 7.88 -19.13
CA GLN A 402 2.83 8.79 -18.09
C GLN A 402 2.54 10.21 -18.54
N PRO A 403 1.67 10.95 -17.85
CA PRO A 403 1.45 12.36 -18.11
C PRO A 403 2.60 13.23 -17.62
N GLU A 404 2.63 14.49 -18.07
CA GLU A 404 3.46 15.54 -17.49
C GLU A 404 3.05 15.79 -16.03
N LEU A 405 3.99 16.24 -15.20
CA LEU A 405 3.69 16.61 -13.82
C LEU A 405 2.60 17.66 -13.74
N GLY A 406 1.55 17.35 -12.99
CA GLY A 406 0.38 18.20 -12.81
C GLY A 406 -0.74 18.00 -13.82
N ALA A 407 -0.54 17.16 -14.85
CA ALA A 407 -1.62 16.77 -15.75
C ALA A 407 -2.53 15.75 -15.04
N ILE A 408 -3.81 16.09 -14.96
CA ILE A 408 -4.86 15.28 -14.32
C ILE A 408 -5.97 15.05 -15.35
N TYR A 409 -6.24 13.79 -15.67
CA TYR A 409 -7.34 13.42 -16.55
C TYR A 409 -8.66 13.42 -15.81
N ALA A 410 -9.66 14.16 -16.30
CA ALA A 410 -10.98 14.23 -15.68
C ALA A 410 -12.10 14.19 -16.73
N ASP A 411 -13.26 13.68 -16.31
CA ASP A 411 -14.49 13.82 -17.07
C ASP A 411 -15.14 15.17 -16.76
N ASN A 412 -15.78 15.81 -17.73
CA ASN A 412 -16.52 17.05 -17.57
C ASN A 412 -15.75 18.13 -16.79
N LEU A 413 -14.80 18.77 -17.48
CA LEU A 413 -13.91 19.80 -16.90
C LEU A 413 -14.67 21.00 -16.30
N ASP A 414 -15.90 21.24 -16.73
CA ASP A 414 -16.76 22.32 -16.24
C ASP A 414 -17.52 21.97 -14.96
N SER A 415 -17.49 20.72 -14.52
CA SER A 415 -18.11 20.32 -13.27
C SER A 415 -17.41 20.98 -12.08
N GLU A 416 -18.18 21.26 -11.01
CA GLU A 416 -17.64 21.79 -9.76
C GLU A 416 -16.54 20.88 -9.18
N ASN A 417 -16.76 19.55 -9.24
CA ASN A 417 -15.79 18.57 -8.75
C ASN A 417 -14.45 18.65 -9.50
N SER A 418 -14.48 18.72 -10.84
CA SER A 418 -13.25 18.82 -11.65
C SER A 418 -12.55 20.15 -11.41
N ARG A 419 -13.28 21.26 -11.26
CA ARG A 419 -12.69 22.57 -10.95
C ARG A 419 -12.07 22.62 -9.55
N ALA A 420 -12.70 21.98 -8.57
CA ALA A 420 -12.23 21.92 -7.19
C ALA A 420 -11.04 20.96 -6.99
N LEU A 421 -10.84 19.99 -7.90
CA LEU A 421 -9.76 19.02 -7.82
C LEU A 421 -8.41 19.67 -8.18
N ILE A 422 -7.47 19.74 -7.24
CA ILE A 422 -6.17 20.38 -7.46
C ILE A 422 -4.99 19.41 -7.47
N ALA A 423 -5.17 18.22 -6.98
CA ALA A 423 -4.19 17.14 -6.99
C ALA A 423 -4.89 15.78 -7.11
N GLU A 424 -4.20 14.79 -7.63
CA GLU A 424 -4.65 13.40 -7.73
C GLU A 424 -3.42 12.47 -7.62
N HIS A 425 -3.66 11.18 -7.53
CA HIS A 425 -2.62 10.16 -7.43
C HIS A 425 -2.80 9.07 -8.50
N GLY A 426 -1.86 8.13 -8.55
CA GLY A 426 -1.91 6.99 -9.46
C GLY A 426 -0.73 6.92 -10.39
N GLY A 427 0.04 8.01 -10.50
CA GLY A 427 1.16 8.15 -11.42
C GLY A 427 2.42 7.42 -11.01
N MET A 428 3.45 7.64 -11.83
CA MET A 428 4.79 7.07 -11.63
C MET A 428 5.83 8.13 -11.28
N LEU A 429 5.41 9.41 -11.19
CA LEU A 429 6.30 10.51 -10.90
C LEU A 429 6.70 10.52 -9.42
N ASP A 430 7.71 11.35 -9.11
CA ASP A 430 8.25 11.45 -7.75
C ASP A 430 7.19 11.80 -6.71
N GLU A 431 6.32 12.76 -7.03
CA GLU A 431 5.25 13.22 -6.14
C GLU A 431 4.16 12.16 -5.89
N ASP A 432 3.98 11.18 -6.80
CA ASP A 432 3.05 10.07 -6.59
C ASP A 432 3.69 8.92 -5.80
N THR A 433 5.02 8.76 -5.88
CA THR A 433 5.71 7.55 -5.39
C THR A 433 6.62 7.76 -4.19
N ASN A 434 7.16 9.00 -3.97
CA ASN A 434 8.03 9.27 -2.82
C ASN A 434 7.21 9.53 -1.56
N VAL A 435 7.13 8.52 -0.70
CA VAL A 435 6.31 8.47 0.52
C VAL A 435 7.16 8.52 1.79
N PRO A 436 6.60 8.93 2.94
CA PRO A 436 7.31 8.82 4.20
C PRO A 436 7.55 7.34 4.52
N LEU A 437 8.66 7.05 5.15
CA LEU A 437 8.89 5.76 5.78
C LEU A 437 9.70 5.96 7.05
N LEU A 438 9.01 5.89 8.18
CA LEU A 438 9.56 5.99 9.51
C LEU A 438 9.34 4.68 10.24
N VAL A 439 10.39 4.09 10.76
CA VAL A 439 10.36 2.88 11.59
C VAL A 439 10.82 3.24 12.99
N SER A 440 9.90 3.30 13.94
CA SER A 440 10.14 3.66 15.34
C SER A 440 10.12 2.41 16.24
N PHE A 441 11.18 2.21 17.03
CA PHE A 441 11.34 1.03 17.88
C PHE A 441 12.28 1.31 19.06
N LYS A 442 12.24 0.49 20.10
CA LYS A 442 13.16 0.61 21.23
C LYS A 442 14.61 0.39 20.77
N GLY A 443 15.45 1.39 21.00
CA GLY A 443 16.85 1.38 20.60
C GLY A 443 17.14 2.04 19.24
N GLY A 444 16.14 2.62 18.60
CA GLY A 444 16.35 3.55 17.49
C GLY A 444 17.00 4.85 17.97
N ASP A 445 17.78 5.49 17.11
CA ASP A 445 18.70 6.59 17.44
C ASP A 445 18.44 7.89 16.67
N GLY A 446 17.28 7.98 16.00
CA GLY A 446 16.88 9.17 15.25
C GLY A 446 17.62 9.36 13.92
N ARG A 447 18.32 8.34 13.41
CA ARG A 447 19.07 8.46 12.16
C ARG A 447 18.18 8.62 10.95
N VAL A 448 18.73 9.33 9.96
CA VAL A 448 18.09 9.54 8.65
C VAL A 448 18.87 8.79 7.57
N ILE A 449 18.19 7.92 6.84
CA ILE A 449 18.73 7.12 5.73
C ILE A 449 18.28 7.71 4.41
N ARG A 450 19.24 8.00 3.52
CA ARG A 450 19.01 8.55 2.17
C ARG A 450 19.10 7.50 1.08
N ALA A 451 19.51 6.28 1.41
CA ALA A 451 19.50 5.16 0.45
C ALA A 451 18.07 4.95 -0.06
N ALA A 452 17.97 4.60 -1.34
CA ALA A 452 16.68 4.22 -1.94
C ALA A 452 16.15 2.95 -1.29
N VAL A 453 14.92 3.00 -0.83
CA VAL A 453 14.18 1.86 -0.28
C VAL A 453 12.77 1.82 -0.86
N GLN A 454 12.12 0.68 -0.75
CA GLN A 454 10.75 0.48 -1.22
C GLN A 454 9.82 0.09 -0.08
N THR A 455 8.56 0.46 -0.20
CA THR A 455 7.53 0.08 0.79
C THR A 455 7.28 -1.42 0.83
N SER A 456 7.62 -2.17 -0.22
CA SER A 456 7.63 -3.64 -0.21
C SER A 456 8.57 -4.22 0.88
N GLN A 457 9.62 -3.50 1.26
CA GLN A 457 10.54 -3.92 2.33
C GLN A 457 9.90 -3.89 3.73
N VAL A 458 8.68 -3.33 3.87
CA VAL A 458 7.96 -3.26 5.15
C VAL A 458 7.58 -4.65 5.64
N ALA A 459 6.95 -5.49 4.81
CA ALA A 459 6.51 -6.82 5.25
C ALA A 459 7.65 -7.72 5.75
N PRO A 460 8.76 -7.92 5.01
CA PRO A 460 9.88 -8.71 5.51
C PRO A 460 10.53 -8.10 6.76
N THR A 461 10.56 -6.76 6.87
CA THR A 461 11.07 -6.06 8.07
C THR A 461 10.19 -6.34 9.29
N VAL A 462 8.87 -6.25 9.15
CA VAL A 462 7.89 -6.57 10.20
C VAL A 462 8.06 -8.01 10.68
N LEU A 463 8.14 -8.96 9.76
CA LEU A 463 8.30 -10.37 10.13
C LEU A 463 9.61 -10.60 10.88
N THR A 464 10.72 -10.05 10.40
CA THR A 464 12.03 -10.13 11.06
C THR A 464 11.96 -9.55 12.48
N ALA A 465 11.36 -8.37 12.65
CA ALA A 465 11.20 -7.75 13.97
C ALA A 465 10.36 -8.60 14.93
N LEU A 466 9.38 -9.35 14.41
CA LEU A 466 8.54 -10.27 15.18
C LEU A 466 9.18 -11.65 15.42
N GLY A 467 10.43 -11.85 14.99
CA GLY A 467 11.13 -13.14 15.09
C GLY A 467 10.59 -14.21 14.13
N ILE A 468 9.98 -13.80 13.03
CA ILE A 468 9.43 -14.68 12.00
C ILE A 468 10.31 -14.56 10.75
N ALA A 469 10.71 -15.70 10.17
CA ALA A 469 11.53 -15.72 8.97
C ALA A 469 10.81 -15.03 7.79
N PRO A 470 11.44 -14.02 7.15
CA PRO A 470 10.80 -13.23 6.08
C PRO A 470 10.56 -14.03 4.79
N ASP A 471 11.31 -15.10 4.57
CA ASP A 471 11.12 -16.04 3.45
C ASP A 471 9.80 -16.85 3.51
N LYS A 472 9.04 -16.74 4.60
CA LYS A 472 7.66 -17.22 4.64
C LYS A 472 6.71 -16.41 3.75
N LEU A 473 7.13 -15.25 3.28
CA LEU A 473 6.44 -14.48 2.25
C LEU A 473 6.83 -15.00 0.87
N GLN A 474 5.84 -15.44 0.10
CA GLN A 474 6.04 -15.93 -1.27
C GLN A 474 6.64 -14.85 -2.19
N ALA A 475 6.22 -13.58 -2.02
CA ALA A 475 6.80 -12.47 -2.77
C ALA A 475 8.30 -12.29 -2.49
N VAL A 476 8.72 -12.45 -1.23
CA VAL A 476 10.15 -12.41 -0.86
C VAL A 476 10.93 -13.53 -1.52
N GLN A 477 10.36 -14.73 -1.63
CA GLN A 477 11.00 -15.85 -2.34
C GLN A 477 11.14 -15.58 -3.84
N LEU A 478 10.15 -14.91 -4.44
CA LEU A 478 10.12 -14.65 -5.88
C LEU A 478 10.99 -13.46 -6.32
N GLU A 479 11.03 -12.38 -5.51
CA GLU A 479 11.72 -11.13 -5.87
C GLU A 479 12.98 -10.86 -5.04
N GLY A 480 13.23 -11.63 -3.99
CA GLY A 480 14.39 -11.43 -3.11
C GLY A 480 14.31 -10.15 -2.27
N THR A 481 13.10 -9.65 -1.99
CA THR A 481 12.88 -8.40 -1.26
C THR A 481 13.59 -8.44 0.09
N GLN A 482 14.50 -7.50 0.30
CA GLN A 482 15.30 -7.40 1.52
C GLN A 482 14.56 -6.64 2.62
N ILE A 483 14.98 -6.82 3.87
CA ILE A 483 14.53 -5.95 4.97
C ILE A 483 15.06 -4.53 4.78
N LEU A 484 14.44 -3.56 5.43
CA LEU A 484 14.93 -2.18 5.46
C LEU A 484 16.33 -2.11 6.09
N PRO A 485 17.26 -1.36 5.48
CA PRO A 485 18.63 -1.26 5.95
C PRO A 485 18.74 -0.47 7.26
N ALA A 486 19.85 -0.65 7.97
CA ALA A 486 20.23 0.09 9.17
C ALA A 486 19.28 -0.09 10.38
N LEU A 487 18.49 -1.16 10.42
CA LEU A 487 17.66 -1.54 11.56
C LEU A 487 18.37 -2.65 12.37
N ASN A 488 18.67 -2.39 13.64
CA ASN A 488 19.20 -3.38 14.57
C ASN A 488 18.04 -4.09 15.29
N LEU A 489 17.22 -4.84 14.53
CA LEU A 489 15.99 -5.47 15.02
C LEU A 489 16.22 -6.76 15.82
N ILE A 490 17.38 -7.38 15.64
CA ILE A 490 17.79 -8.63 16.33
C ILE A 490 19.07 -8.31 17.10
N LYS A 491 19.06 -8.50 18.40
CA LYS A 491 20.27 -8.52 19.25
C LYS A 491 20.63 -9.94 19.60
#